data_fa7607deb40f61ed454a241f5b12b16c
#
_entry.id   fa7607deb40f61ed454a241f5b12b16c
#
_cell.length_a   1.000
_cell.length_b   1.000
_cell.length_c   1.000
_cell.angle_alpha   90.00
_cell.angle_beta   90.00
_cell.angle_gamma   90.00
#
_symmetry.space_group_name_H-M   'P 1'
#
loop_
_entity.id
_entity.type
_entity.pdbx_description
1 polymer ?
#
loop_
_entity_poly.entity_id
_entity_poly.type
_entity_poly.pdbx_seq_one_letter_code
_entity_poly.pdbx_strand_id
1 'polypeptide(L)'
;DWSPLVDGLVDAHNLFVLGRGPGLAAAQEAALKFKETCGLHAEAYSSAEVKHGPMALVGPGFPVLCFAQPDETEAGTLALAQEFRGRGAQVWVASRQGDLPLADAPHPACAPLLTIQSFYRAINALALRRGHNPDVPPHLNKVTETV
;
A
#
# COMPACT_ATOMS: atom_id res chain seq x y z
N ASP A 1 5.85 -5.29 12.75
CA ASP A 1 6.79 -5.80 11.75
C ASP A 1 6.12 -5.84 10.38
N TRP A 2 6.78 -5.25 9.35
CA TRP A 2 6.29 -5.19 7.97
C TRP A 2 7.15 -6.03 7.02
N SER A 3 8.02 -6.88 7.56
CA SER A 3 8.86 -7.78 6.76
C SER A 3 8.05 -8.70 5.83
N PRO A 4 6.84 -9.20 6.19
CA PRO A 4 6.06 -10.02 5.27
C PRO A 4 5.70 -9.31 3.94
N LEU A 5 5.44 -8.00 3.99
CA LEU A 5 5.22 -7.20 2.79
C LEU A 5 6.51 -7.09 1.96
N VAL A 6 7.63 -6.80 2.63
CA VAL A 6 8.93 -6.65 1.98
C VAL A 6 9.33 -7.96 1.30
N ASP A 7 9.20 -9.09 2.01
CA ASP A 7 9.54 -10.42 1.47
C ASP A 7 8.68 -10.79 0.26
N GLY A 8 7.39 -10.49 0.32
CA GLY A 8 6.46 -10.84 -0.76
C GLY A 8 6.56 -9.95 -2.01
N LEU A 9 7.19 -8.77 -1.91
CA LEU A 9 7.27 -7.82 -3.02
C LEU A 9 8.65 -7.70 -3.67
N VAL A 10 9.66 -8.43 -3.20
CA VAL A 10 11.02 -8.34 -3.79
C VAL A 10 11.01 -8.59 -5.29
N ASP A 11 10.28 -9.61 -5.74
CA ASP A 11 10.21 -10.01 -7.15
C ASP A 11 8.90 -9.59 -7.83
N ALA A 12 8.07 -8.79 -7.16
CA ALA A 12 6.80 -8.34 -7.72
C ALA A 12 7.01 -7.35 -8.88
N HIS A 13 6.09 -7.38 -9.85
CA HIS A 13 6.11 -6.48 -11.01
C HIS A 13 5.00 -5.43 -10.96
N ASN A 14 3.95 -5.70 -10.24
CA ASN A 14 2.81 -4.81 -10.05
C ASN A 14 2.15 -5.06 -8.69
N LEU A 15 1.33 -4.13 -8.23
CA LEU A 15 0.42 -4.33 -7.11
C LEU A 15 -0.71 -3.29 -7.11
N PHE A 16 -1.78 -3.59 -6.40
CA PHE A 16 -2.76 -2.59 -5.98
C PHE A 16 -2.54 -2.17 -4.54
N VAL A 17 -2.74 -0.88 -4.28
CA VAL A 17 -2.76 -0.32 -2.93
C VAL A 17 -4.15 0.23 -2.68
N LEU A 18 -4.84 -0.32 -1.69
CA LEU A 18 -6.23 0.01 -1.40
C LEU A 18 -6.36 0.82 -0.12
N GLY A 19 -7.18 1.84 -0.18
CA GLY A 19 -7.57 2.65 0.98
C GLY A 19 -8.97 3.21 0.79
N ARG A 20 -9.54 3.85 1.81
CA ARG A 20 -10.83 4.53 1.70
C ARG A 20 -10.85 5.77 2.58
N GLY A 21 -11.67 6.78 2.20
CA GLY A 21 -11.69 8.05 2.92
C GLY A 21 -10.28 8.65 3.03
N PRO A 22 -9.86 9.09 4.22
CA PRO A 22 -8.51 9.60 4.44
C PRO A 22 -7.40 8.57 4.13
N GLY A 23 -7.69 7.26 4.26
CA GLY A 23 -6.78 6.18 3.91
C GLY A 23 -6.47 6.08 2.43
N LEU A 24 -7.32 6.62 1.54
CA LEU A 24 -7.02 6.67 0.11
C LEU A 24 -5.82 7.57 -0.19
N ALA A 25 -5.66 8.68 0.51
CA ALA A 25 -4.49 9.54 0.36
C ALA A 25 -3.20 8.80 0.73
N ALA A 26 -3.23 8.01 1.81
CA ALA A 26 -2.11 7.15 2.17
C ALA A 26 -1.82 6.08 1.11
N ALA A 27 -2.87 5.49 0.51
CA ALA A 27 -2.71 4.53 -0.57
C ALA A 27 -2.08 5.15 -1.83
N GLN A 28 -2.48 6.37 -2.17
CA GLN A 28 -1.91 7.11 -3.30
C GLN A 28 -0.43 7.45 -3.08
N GLU A 29 -0.08 7.91 -1.88
CA GLU A 29 1.31 8.16 -1.51
C GLU A 29 2.14 6.87 -1.54
N ALA A 30 1.61 5.78 -1.01
CA ALA A 30 2.31 4.49 -1.05
C ALA A 30 2.53 4.00 -2.51
N ALA A 31 1.52 4.09 -3.37
CA ALA A 31 1.65 3.72 -4.77
C ALA A 31 2.67 4.60 -5.51
N LEU A 32 2.78 5.88 -5.16
CA LEU A 32 3.81 6.77 -5.68
C LEU A 32 5.20 6.30 -5.25
N LYS A 33 5.41 6.01 -3.96
CA LYS A 33 6.70 5.57 -3.43
C LYS A 33 7.15 4.22 -3.97
N PHE A 34 6.25 3.26 -4.19
CA PHE A 34 6.60 2.01 -4.87
C PHE A 34 7.20 2.28 -6.26
N LYS A 35 6.64 3.21 -7.02
CA LYS A 35 7.16 3.58 -8.34
C LYS A 35 8.50 4.30 -8.25
N GLU A 36 8.60 5.31 -7.41
CA GLU A 36 9.78 6.17 -7.29
C GLU A 36 10.99 5.44 -6.72
N THR A 37 10.81 4.68 -5.63
CA THR A 37 11.93 4.14 -4.88
C THR A 37 12.24 2.68 -5.20
N CYS A 38 11.25 1.91 -5.65
CA CYS A 38 11.40 0.47 -5.89
C CYS A 38 11.32 0.08 -7.37
N GLY A 39 11.03 1.02 -8.29
CA GLY A 39 10.78 0.69 -9.69
C GLY A 39 9.62 -0.30 -9.87
N LEU A 40 8.64 -0.29 -8.95
CA LEU A 40 7.54 -1.22 -8.90
C LEU A 40 6.24 -0.52 -9.31
N HIS A 41 5.61 -1.01 -10.38
CA HIS A 41 4.32 -0.46 -10.81
C HIS A 41 3.26 -0.68 -9.73
N ALA A 42 2.66 0.41 -9.26
CA ALA A 42 1.63 0.37 -8.23
C ALA A 42 0.50 1.34 -8.56
N GLU A 43 -0.74 0.89 -8.38
CA GLU A 43 -1.93 1.70 -8.56
C GLU A 43 -2.73 1.76 -7.25
N ALA A 44 -3.17 2.96 -6.90
CA ALA A 44 -4.01 3.17 -5.74
C ALA A 44 -5.48 3.26 -6.13
N TYR A 45 -6.33 2.54 -5.40
CA TYR A 45 -7.78 2.60 -5.58
C TYR A 45 -8.50 2.74 -4.25
N SER A 46 -9.66 3.38 -4.29
CA SER A 46 -10.63 3.25 -3.22
C SER A 46 -11.08 1.79 -3.10
N SER A 47 -11.13 1.26 -1.87
CA SER A 47 -11.62 -0.11 -1.62
C SER A 47 -13.07 -0.34 -2.08
N ALA A 48 -13.82 0.74 -2.34
CA ALA A 48 -15.13 0.65 -2.96
C ALA A 48 -15.04 0.63 -4.49
N GLU A 49 -14.20 1.48 -5.08
CA GLU A 49 -14.15 1.69 -6.53
C GLU A 49 -13.41 0.57 -7.28
N VAL A 50 -12.46 -0.10 -6.64
CA VAL A 50 -11.72 -1.20 -7.24
C VAL A 50 -12.64 -2.30 -7.79
N LYS A 51 -13.84 -2.45 -7.22
CA LYS A 51 -14.86 -3.40 -7.68
C LYS A 51 -15.47 -3.07 -9.03
N HIS A 52 -15.34 -1.83 -9.52
CA HIS A 52 -15.96 -1.36 -10.76
C HIS A 52 -15.08 -1.51 -12.01
N GLY A 53 -14.14 -2.47 -11.99
CA GLY A 53 -13.28 -2.78 -13.13
C GLY A 53 -11.91 -3.32 -12.73
N PRO A 54 -11.08 -2.56 -11.99
CA PRO A 54 -9.71 -2.97 -11.66
C PRO A 54 -9.60 -4.34 -11.00
N MET A 55 -10.59 -4.76 -10.21
CA MET A 55 -10.59 -6.08 -9.57
C MET A 55 -10.59 -7.26 -10.57
N ALA A 56 -10.82 -7.03 -11.85
CA ALA A 56 -10.69 -8.06 -12.88
C ALA A 56 -9.26 -8.60 -13.01
N LEU A 57 -8.26 -7.82 -12.60
CA LEU A 57 -6.85 -8.23 -12.59
C LEU A 57 -6.49 -9.05 -11.34
N VAL A 58 -7.32 -8.98 -10.28
CA VAL A 58 -7.02 -9.62 -8.99
C VAL A 58 -7.35 -11.10 -9.03
N GLY A 59 -6.33 -11.92 -9.08
CA GLY A 59 -6.40 -13.38 -9.13
C GLY A 59 -5.20 -14.02 -8.42
N PRO A 60 -4.93 -15.32 -8.68
CA PRO A 60 -3.87 -16.05 -8.00
C PRO A 60 -2.51 -15.35 -8.05
N GLY A 61 -1.93 -15.10 -6.87
CA GLY A 61 -0.62 -14.47 -6.72
C GLY A 61 -0.58 -12.95 -6.94
N PHE A 62 -1.69 -12.31 -7.33
CA PHE A 62 -1.71 -10.86 -7.55
C PHE A 62 -1.51 -10.11 -6.22
N PRO A 63 -0.51 -9.20 -6.10
CA PRO A 63 -0.21 -8.53 -4.85
C PRO A 63 -1.20 -7.39 -4.56
N VAL A 64 -1.72 -7.33 -3.34
CA VAL A 64 -2.60 -6.26 -2.86
C VAL A 64 -2.21 -5.82 -1.46
N LEU A 65 -1.98 -4.53 -1.28
CA LEU A 65 -1.79 -3.90 0.03
C LEU A 65 -3.05 -3.12 0.39
N CYS A 66 -3.66 -3.44 1.53
CA CYS A 66 -4.85 -2.76 2.03
C CYS A 66 -4.52 -1.93 3.27
N PHE A 67 -4.89 -0.66 3.26
CA PHE A 67 -4.87 0.22 4.42
C PHE A 67 -6.28 0.31 5.02
N ALA A 68 -6.53 -0.49 6.06
CA ALA A 68 -7.79 -0.49 6.77
C ALA A 68 -7.73 0.52 7.92
N GLN A 69 -8.35 1.68 7.72
CA GLN A 69 -8.40 2.75 8.69
C GLN A 69 -9.35 2.42 9.85
N PRO A 70 -9.06 2.85 11.10
CA PRO A 70 -9.93 2.60 12.25
C PRO A 70 -11.14 3.56 12.26
N ASP A 71 -11.98 3.49 11.24
CA ASP A 71 -13.20 4.27 11.05
C ASP A 71 -14.33 3.40 10.47
N GLU A 72 -15.42 4.00 10.06
CA GLU A 72 -16.60 3.31 9.50
C GLU A 72 -16.29 2.52 8.21
N THR A 73 -15.16 2.76 7.58
CA THR A 73 -14.76 2.08 6.33
C THR A 73 -13.94 0.80 6.56
N GLU A 74 -13.48 0.55 7.80
CA GLU A 74 -12.59 -0.57 8.14
C GLU A 74 -13.21 -1.91 7.76
N ALA A 75 -14.44 -2.15 8.20
CA ALA A 75 -15.11 -3.43 7.96
C ALA A 75 -15.25 -3.75 6.45
N GLY A 76 -15.57 -2.75 5.64
CA GLY A 76 -15.67 -2.91 4.19
C GLY A 76 -14.32 -3.23 3.52
N THR A 77 -13.24 -2.59 3.97
CA THR A 77 -11.88 -2.85 3.47
C THR A 77 -11.39 -4.25 3.88
N LEU A 78 -11.67 -4.68 5.11
CA LEU A 78 -11.34 -6.03 5.58
C LEU A 78 -12.12 -7.12 4.82
N ALA A 79 -13.42 -6.89 4.57
CA ALA A 79 -14.23 -7.82 3.78
C ALA A 79 -13.70 -7.97 2.34
N LEU A 80 -13.28 -6.86 1.71
CA LEU A 80 -12.66 -6.89 0.38
C LEU A 80 -11.33 -7.64 0.38
N ALA A 81 -10.49 -7.44 1.40
CA ALA A 81 -9.24 -8.17 1.55
C ALA A 81 -9.48 -9.68 1.62
N GLN A 82 -10.50 -10.13 2.36
CA GLN A 82 -10.89 -11.54 2.42
C GLN A 82 -11.42 -12.06 1.08
N GLU A 83 -12.22 -11.26 0.36
CA GLU A 83 -12.69 -11.60 -0.97
C GLU A 83 -11.50 -11.85 -1.92
N PHE A 84 -10.50 -10.98 -1.92
CA PHE A 84 -9.32 -11.11 -2.77
C PHE A 84 -8.43 -12.29 -2.35
N ARG A 85 -8.29 -12.57 -1.07
CA ARG A 85 -7.64 -13.82 -0.60
C ARG A 85 -8.36 -15.06 -1.10
N GLY A 86 -9.69 -15.03 -1.10
CA GLY A 86 -10.51 -16.12 -1.66
C GLY A 86 -10.30 -16.36 -3.16
N ARG A 87 -9.81 -15.35 -3.90
CA ARG A 87 -9.41 -15.46 -5.31
C ARG A 87 -7.96 -15.94 -5.49
N GLY A 88 -7.25 -16.20 -4.40
CA GLY A 88 -5.84 -16.59 -4.41
C GLY A 88 -4.86 -15.43 -4.52
N ALA A 89 -5.30 -14.18 -4.37
CA ALA A 89 -4.42 -13.03 -4.35
C ALA A 89 -3.54 -13.01 -3.09
N GLN A 90 -2.35 -12.44 -3.19
CA GLN A 90 -1.46 -12.22 -2.08
C GLN A 90 -1.81 -10.88 -1.42
N VAL A 91 -2.48 -10.91 -0.28
CA VAL A 91 -3.06 -9.72 0.34
C VAL A 91 -2.45 -9.46 1.71
N TRP A 92 -1.92 -8.26 1.91
CA TRP A 92 -1.49 -7.73 3.20
C TRP A 92 -2.44 -6.65 3.67
N VAL A 93 -2.79 -6.69 4.94
CA VAL A 93 -3.67 -5.69 5.56
C VAL A 93 -2.91 -4.95 6.65
N ALA A 94 -2.73 -3.66 6.46
CA ALA A 94 -2.23 -2.76 7.49
C ALA A 94 -3.41 -2.25 8.32
N SER A 95 -3.52 -2.77 9.53
CA SER A 95 -4.51 -2.39 10.54
C SER A 95 -3.99 -2.75 11.93
N ARG A 96 -4.77 -2.42 12.97
CA ARG A 96 -4.42 -2.78 14.36
C ARG A 96 -4.24 -4.28 14.57
N GLN A 97 -5.02 -5.10 13.88
CA GLN A 97 -5.05 -6.57 14.00
C GLN A 97 -4.74 -7.26 12.68
N GLY A 98 -4.19 -6.52 11.72
CA GLY A 98 -3.83 -7.03 10.40
C GLY A 98 -2.46 -7.70 10.36
N ASP A 99 -2.09 -8.16 9.18
CA ASP A 99 -0.78 -8.76 8.92
C ASP A 99 0.36 -7.77 9.16
N LEU A 100 0.07 -6.49 8.95
CA LEU A 100 0.99 -5.36 9.11
C LEU A 100 0.45 -4.47 10.23
N PRO A 101 0.94 -4.63 11.46
CA PRO A 101 0.40 -3.91 12.61
C PRO A 101 0.68 -2.40 12.51
N LEU A 102 -0.32 -1.61 12.91
CA LEU A 102 -0.26 -0.16 13.03
C LEU A 102 -0.31 0.26 14.49
N ALA A 103 0.31 1.40 14.78
CA ALA A 103 0.16 2.06 16.07
C ALA A 103 -1.25 2.64 16.23
N ASP A 104 -1.68 2.74 17.48
CA ASP A 104 -2.95 3.39 17.81
C ASP A 104 -2.90 4.89 17.51
N ALA A 105 -3.84 5.35 16.71
CA ALA A 105 -3.98 6.76 16.44
C ALA A 105 -4.83 7.42 17.56
N PRO A 106 -4.41 8.59 18.07
CA PRO A 106 -5.19 9.32 19.08
C PRO A 106 -6.52 9.82 18.53
N HIS A 107 -6.63 9.95 17.21
CA HIS A 107 -7.85 10.33 16.49
C HIS A 107 -7.84 9.66 15.11
N PRO A 108 -8.97 9.20 14.55
CA PRO A 108 -9.02 8.55 13.24
C PRO A 108 -8.38 9.36 12.10
N ALA A 109 -8.51 10.68 12.13
CA ALA A 109 -7.87 11.57 11.14
C ALA A 109 -6.33 11.51 11.15
N CYS A 110 -5.70 11.05 12.24
CA CYS A 110 -4.26 10.89 12.34
C CYS A 110 -3.78 9.50 11.85
N ALA A 111 -4.69 8.55 11.69
CA ALA A 111 -4.35 7.18 11.32
C ALA A 111 -3.59 7.09 9.98
N PRO A 112 -3.95 7.83 8.91
CA PRO A 112 -3.19 7.82 7.66
C PRO A 112 -1.72 8.23 7.82
N LEU A 113 -1.42 9.17 8.72
CA LEU A 113 -0.05 9.62 8.99
C LEU A 113 0.79 8.51 9.63
N LEU A 114 0.21 7.79 10.60
CA LEU A 114 0.89 6.66 11.26
C LEU A 114 1.06 5.47 10.31
N THR A 115 0.10 5.27 9.42
CA THR A 115 0.18 4.26 8.36
C THR A 115 1.35 4.55 7.44
N ILE A 116 1.46 5.78 6.93
CA ILE A 116 2.55 6.18 6.04
C ILE A 116 3.90 6.18 6.75
N GLN A 117 3.97 6.57 8.02
CA GLN A 117 5.21 6.47 8.80
C GLN A 117 5.72 5.02 8.90
N SER A 118 4.83 4.07 9.16
CA SER A 118 5.17 2.64 9.18
C SER A 118 5.57 2.13 7.80
N PHE A 119 4.83 2.53 6.78
CA PHE A 119 5.08 2.19 5.38
C PHE A 119 6.45 2.68 4.90
N TYR A 120 6.87 3.89 5.24
CA TYR A 120 8.16 4.44 4.80
C TYR A 120 9.36 3.59 5.26
N ARG A 121 9.28 2.96 6.41
CA ARG A 121 10.32 2.04 6.86
C ARG A 121 10.36 0.76 6.00
N ALA A 122 9.19 0.24 5.65
CA ALA A 122 9.08 -0.96 4.83
C ALA A 122 9.52 -0.69 3.38
N ILE A 123 9.08 0.44 2.79
CA ILE A 123 9.43 0.76 1.40
C ILE A 123 10.93 1.02 1.23
N ASN A 124 11.58 1.65 2.23
CA ASN A 124 13.02 1.81 2.22
C ASN A 124 13.75 0.45 2.21
N ALA A 125 13.32 -0.48 3.08
CA ALA A 125 13.88 -1.82 3.12
C ALA A 125 13.65 -2.58 1.79
N LEU A 126 12.46 -2.45 1.19
CA LEU A 126 12.14 -3.05 -0.10
C LEU A 126 13.00 -2.48 -1.23
N ALA A 127 13.17 -1.15 -1.27
CA ALA A 127 14.01 -0.49 -2.28
C ALA A 127 15.43 -1.07 -2.28
N LEU A 128 16.06 -1.14 -1.11
CA LEU A 128 17.41 -1.69 -0.96
C LEU A 128 17.48 -3.17 -1.38
N ARG A 129 16.50 -3.99 -1.02
CA ARG A 129 16.44 -5.40 -1.41
C ARG A 129 16.23 -5.62 -2.90
N ARG A 130 15.54 -4.69 -3.56
CA ARG A 130 15.39 -4.67 -5.03
C ARG A 130 16.59 -4.06 -5.76
N GLY A 131 17.64 -3.66 -5.04
CA GLY A 131 18.87 -3.08 -5.61
C GLY A 131 18.74 -1.61 -6.01
N HIS A 132 17.72 -0.90 -5.51
CA HIS A 132 17.54 0.52 -5.72
C HIS A 132 18.12 1.35 -4.58
N ASN A 133 18.51 2.58 -4.88
CA ASN A 133 18.86 3.58 -3.88
C ASN A 133 17.67 4.56 -3.72
N PRO A 134 16.93 4.50 -2.61
CA PRO A 134 15.76 5.37 -2.41
C PRO A 134 16.10 6.86 -2.31
N ASP A 135 17.37 7.21 -2.00
CA ASP A 135 17.81 8.60 -1.93
C ASP A 135 18.15 9.20 -3.29
N VAL A 136 18.33 8.35 -4.32
CA VAL A 136 18.65 8.75 -5.69
C VAL A 136 17.77 7.98 -6.67
N PRO A 137 16.46 8.27 -6.69
CA PRO A 137 15.54 7.62 -7.61
C PRO A 137 15.93 7.91 -9.07
N PRO A 138 15.91 6.90 -9.97
CA PRO A 138 16.28 7.10 -11.36
C PRO A 138 15.30 8.07 -12.04
N HIS A 139 15.85 8.94 -12.91
CA HIS A 139 15.10 9.93 -13.71
C HIS A 139 14.34 11.01 -12.90
N LEU A 140 14.50 11.06 -11.59
CA LEU A 140 13.90 12.09 -10.76
C LEU A 140 14.93 13.17 -10.43
N ASN A 141 14.70 14.35 -10.98
CA ASN A 141 15.39 15.56 -10.57
C ASN A 141 14.48 16.35 -9.63
N LYS A 142 15.07 16.94 -8.58
CA LYS A 142 14.31 17.80 -7.69
C LYS A 142 13.77 18.99 -8.49
N VAL A 143 12.46 19.03 -8.68
CA VAL A 143 11.77 20.19 -9.25
C VAL A 143 11.46 21.15 -8.08
N THR A 144 12.09 22.31 -8.09
CA THR A 144 11.92 23.37 -7.08
C THR A 144 10.99 24.48 -7.53
N GLU A 145 10.59 24.47 -8.80
CA GLU A 145 9.71 25.47 -9.40
C GLU A 145 8.42 24.79 -9.88
N THR A 146 7.30 25.27 -9.38
CA THR A 146 5.97 25.01 -9.95
C THR A 146 5.60 26.22 -10.80
N VAL A 147 5.35 25.97 -12.07
CA VAL A 147 4.85 27.00 -13.00
C VAL A 147 3.34 27.08 -12.85
#